data_3b69e1fc433dcd55f39348f2efa44eb1
#
_entry.id   3b69e1fc433dcd55f39348f2efa44eb1
#
_cell.length_a   1.000
_cell.length_b   1.000
_cell.length_c   1.000
_cell.angle_alpha   90.00
_cell.angle_beta   90.00
_cell.angle_gamma   90.00
#
_symmetry.space_group_name_H-M   'P 1'
#
loop_
_entity.id
_entity.type
_entity.pdbx_description
1 polymer ?
#
loop_
_entity_poly.entity_id
_entity_poly.type
_entity_poly.pdbx_seq_one_letter_code
_entity_poly.pdbx_strand_id
1 'polypeptide(L)'
;MARHIRLCGLAALLAVGLLISAQASRAADAGLVTKSSNHPAKETIERFENAVKSKGWVVFTEIDHAAAAKQVGLDMKPRTVILFGNPKIGTAPMQKAATLAIDNPPKALVWEDDDGKVWLTYNSGEYIGTQVYPRHGLSMPPEVVKNLGQLLTDLADQATR
;
A
#
# COMPACT_ATOMS: atom_id res chain seq x y z
N MET A 1 -22.01 23.72 -65.10
CA MET A 1 -22.51 23.69 -63.69
C MET A 1 -21.82 22.57 -62.93
N ALA A 2 -20.78 22.86 -62.21
CA ALA A 2 -19.97 21.90 -61.45
C ALA A 2 -20.37 21.98 -60.00
N ARG A 3 -20.78 20.84 -59.38
CA ARG A 3 -21.08 20.72 -57.95
C ARG A 3 -19.86 20.14 -57.26
N HIS A 4 -19.18 20.98 -56.44
CA HIS A 4 -18.17 20.55 -55.48
C HIS A 4 -18.83 19.93 -54.25
N ILE A 5 -18.58 18.65 -54.01
CA ILE A 5 -18.91 17.97 -52.78
C ILE A 5 -17.64 18.00 -51.92
N ARG A 6 -17.70 18.69 -50.79
CA ARG A 6 -16.64 18.78 -49.80
C ARG A 6 -16.64 17.51 -48.95
N LEU A 7 -15.54 16.76 -48.94
CA LEU A 7 -15.24 15.80 -47.88
C LEU A 7 -14.81 16.55 -46.64
N CYS A 8 -15.60 16.50 -45.61
CA CYS A 8 -15.21 16.83 -44.23
C CYS A 8 -15.72 15.70 -43.33
N GLY A 9 -14.84 15.02 -42.67
CA GLY A 9 -15.26 14.14 -41.59
C GLY A 9 -14.46 12.82 -41.49
N LEU A 10 -13.21 12.89 -41.08
CA LEU A 10 -12.53 11.71 -40.45
C LEU A 10 -11.27 12.21 -39.67
N ALA A 11 -11.47 12.83 -38.53
CA ALA A 11 -10.35 13.17 -37.64
C ALA A 11 -10.83 13.40 -36.18
N ALA A 12 -11.58 12.45 -35.60
CA ALA A 12 -12.05 12.63 -34.23
C ALA A 12 -12.12 11.31 -33.40
N LEU A 13 -11.31 10.31 -33.69
CA LEU A 13 -11.38 9.00 -32.98
C LEU A 13 -10.03 8.48 -32.42
N LEU A 14 -9.00 9.31 -32.32
CA LEU A 14 -7.67 8.88 -31.83
C LEU A 14 -7.22 9.52 -30.50
N ALA A 15 -8.08 10.24 -29.78
CA ALA A 15 -7.69 10.97 -28.55
C ALA A 15 -8.12 10.31 -27.23
N VAL A 16 -8.83 9.19 -27.23
CA VAL A 16 -9.35 8.57 -26.00
C VAL A 16 -8.43 7.47 -25.43
N GLY A 17 -7.48 6.97 -26.22
CA GLY A 17 -6.61 5.85 -25.80
C GLY A 17 -5.43 6.19 -24.90
N LEU A 18 -5.07 7.47 -24.67
CA LEU A 18 -3.83 7.86 -23.97
C LEU A 18 -4.01 8.27 -22.50
N LEU A 19 -5.23 8.27 -21.98
CA LEU A 19 -5.49 8.75 -20.59
C LEU A 19 -5.50 7.66 -19.52
N ILE A 20 -5.46 6.37 -19.91
CA ILE A 20 -5.59 5.25 -18.94
C ILE A 20 -4.22 4.82 -18.38
N SER A 21 -3.11 5.11 -19.05
CA SER A 21 -1.76 4.72 -18.60
C SER A 21 -1.11 5.65 -17.58
N ALA A 22 -1.68 6.84 -17.32
CA ALA A 22 -1.09 7.81 -16.39
C ALA A 22 -1.44 7.60 -14.90
N GLN A 23 -2.41 6.74 -14.60
CA GLN A 23 -2.83 6.53 -13.20
C GLN A 23 -2.01 5.47 -12.46
N ALA A 24 -1.47 4.47 -13.15
CA ALA A 24 -0.61 3.46 -12.51
C ALA A 24 0.76 4.02 -12.08
N SER A 25 1.30 5.02 -12.80
CA SER A 25 2.57 5.68 -12.44
C SER A 25 2.48 6.56 -11.19
N ARG A 26 1.31 7.14 -10.88
CA ARG A 26 1.14 8.02 -9.72
C ARG A 26 1.12 7.28 -8.38
N ALA A 27 0.72 6.02 -8.36
CA ALA A 27 0.74 5.22 -7.13
C ALA A 27 2.16 4.83 -6.69
N ALA A 28 3.09 4.64 -7.63
CA ALA A 28 4.49 4.37 -7.33
C ALA A 28 5.21 5.58 -6.70
N ASP A 29 4.86 6.82 -7.12
CA ASP A 29 5.39 8.06 -6.53
C ASP A 29 4.79 8.40 -5.16
N ALA A 30 3.68 7.78 -4.77
CA ALA A 30 3.01 8.02 -3.49
C ALA A 30 3.60 7.23 -2.31
N GLY A 31 4.71 6.53 -2.50
CA GLY A 31 5.36 5.74 -1.44
C GLY A 31 4.66 4.43 -1.09
N LEU A 32 3.70 3.98 -1.90
CA LEU A 32 3.04 2.68 -1.75
C LEU A 32 3.76 1.61 -2.57
N VAL A 33 3.97 0.45 -1.96
CA VAL A 33 4.41 -0.77 -2.62
C VAL A 33 3.27 -1.78 -2.61
N THR A 34 2.90 -2.30 -3.79
CA THR A 34 1.82 -3.27 -3.94
C THR A 34 2.35 -4.53 -4.61
N LYS A 35 2.08 -5.69 -4.01
CA LYS A 35 2.45 -7.01 -4.52
C LYS A 35 1.21 -7.88 -4.68
N SER A 36 1.12 -8.61 -5.80
CA SER A 36 0.08 -9.62 -5.97
C SER A 36 0.36 -10.83 -5.09
N SER A 37 -0.68 -11.38 -4.46
CA SER A 37 -0.59 -12.62 -3.71
C SER A 37 -1.00 -13.83 -4.57
N ASN A 38 -0.31 -14.95 -4.35
CA ASN A 38 -0.68 -16.26 -4.90
C ASN A 38 -1.71 -16.99 -4.01
N HIS A 39 -2.11 -16.37 -2.89
CA HIS A 39 -2.96 -16.95 -1.87
C HIS A 39 -4.26 -16.16 -1.69
N PRO A 40 -5.34 -16.79 -1.19
CA PRO A 40 -6.54 -16.07 -0.75
C PRO A 40 -6.22 -15.03 0.32
N ALA A 41 -7.10 -14.03 0.49
CA ALA A 41 -6.87 -12.91 1.41
C ALA A 41 -6.58 -13.38 2.85
N LYS A 42 -7.37 -14.32 3.37
CA LYS A 42 -7.18 -14.88 4.72
C LYS A 42 -5.79 -15.51 4.89
N GLU A 43 -5.40 -16.37 3.95
CA GLU A 43 -4.08 -17.01 3.99
C GLU A 43 -2.95 -15.99 3.87
N THR A 44 -3.10 -14.98 3.02
CA THR A 44 -2.10 -13.91 2.87
C THR A 44 -1.91 -13.15 4.19
N ILE A 45 -2.99 -12.87 4.93
CA ILE A 45 -2.95 -12.24 6.26
C ILE A 45 -2.17 -13.14 7.23
N GLU A 46 -2.57 -14.41 7.37
CA GLU A 46 -1.92 -15.38 8.28
C GLU A 46 -0.42 -15.53 7.97
N ARG A 47 -0.05 -15.60 6.69
CA ARG A 47 1.36 -15.68 6.25
C ARG A 47 2.13 -14.41 6.58
N PHE A 48 1.52 -13.22 6.37
CA PHE A 48 2.16 -11.94 6.72
C PHE A 48 2.39 -11.84 8.23
N GLU A 49 1.41 -12.18 9.05
CA GLU A 49 1.56 -12.20 10.50
C GLU A 49 2.67 -13.15 10.97
N ASN A 50 2.73 -14.35 10.38
CA ASN A 50 3.78 -15.31 10.68
C ASN A 50 5.17 -14.78 10.29
N ALA A 51 5.27 -14.11 9.14
CA ALA A 51 6.50 -13.45 8.71
C ALA A 51 6.92 -12.36 9.69
N VAL A 52 6.00 -11.51 10.15
CA VAL A 52 6.23 -10.47 11.17
C VAL A 52 6.75 -11.10 12.47
N LYS A 53 6.07 -12.12 12.97
CA LYS A 53 6.43 -12.84 14.21
C LYS A 53 7.80 -13.52 14.09
N SER A 54 8.14 -14.09 12.94
CA SER A 54 9.44 -14.74 12.67
C SER A 54 10.64 -13.78 12.78
N LYS A 55 10.41 -12.49 12.53
CA LYS A 55 11.42 -11.43 12.68
C LYS A 55 11.48 -10.86 14.12
N GLY A 56 10.73 -11.43 15.07
CA GLY A 56 10.64 -10.92 16.45
C GLY A 56 9.84 -9.61 16.54
N TRP A 57 9.02 -9.32 15.55
CA TRP A 57 8.11 -8.18 15.54
C TRP A 57 6.73 -8.59 16.07
N VAL A 58 5.90 -7.60 16.38
CA VAL A 58 4.57 -7.79 16.96
C VAL A 58 3.51 -7.36 15.95
N VAL A 59 2.45 -8.16 15.83
CA VAL A 59 1.18 -7.73 15.25
C VAL A 59 0.37 -7.11 16.39
N PHE A 60 0.04 -5.84 16.28
CA PHE A 60 -0.71 -5.12 17.32
C PHE A 60 -2.21 -5.35 17.19
N THR A 61 -2.73 -5.25 15.97
CA THR A 61 -4.16 -5.42 15.68
C THR A 61 -4.39 -5.56 14.17
N GLU A 62 -5.54 -6.11 13.84
CA GLU A 62 -6.13 -6.11 12.51
C GLU A 62 -7.39 -5.26 12.49
N ILE A 63 -7.65 -4.58 11.37
CA ILE A 63 -8.86 -3.82 11.11
C ILE A 63 -9.48 -4.39 9.84
N ASP A 64 -10.58 -5.14 9.99
CA ASP A 64 -11.35 -5.69 8.88
C ASP A 64 -12.41 -4.69 8.44
N HIS A 65 -12.12 -3.95 7.37
CA HIS A 65 -13.04 -2.97 6.81
C HIS A 65 -14.26 -3.62 6.15
N ALA A 66 -14.14 -4.83 5.61
CA ALA A 66 -15.28 -5.54 5.01
C ALA A 66 -16.28 -5.98 6.10
N ALA A 67 -15.79 -6.49 7.23
CA ALA A 67 -16.64 -6.80 8.38
C ALA A 67 -17.31 -5.54 8.95
N ALA A 68 -16.60 -4.42 9.04
CA ALA A 68 -17.16 -3.16 9.48
C ALA A 68 -18.24 -2.63 8.52
N ALA A 69 -18.03 -2.71 7.21
CA ALA A 69 -19.03 -2.34 6.20
C ALA A 69 -20.31 -3.18 6.36
N LYS A 70 -20.17 -4.49 6.55
CA LYS A 70 -21.30 -5.40 6.75
C LYS A 70 -22.17 -5.05 7.97
N GLN A 71 -21.55 -4.54 9.05
CA GLN A 71 -22.28 -4.12 10.25
C GLN A 71 -23.23 -2.94 10.00
N VAL A 72 -22.98 -2.13 8.97
CA VAL A 72 -23.82 -0.99 8.57
C VAL A 72 -24.65 -1.26 7.31
N GLY A 73 -24.73 -2.55 6.89
CA GLY A 73 -25.55 -2.97 5.76
C GLY A 73 -24.92 -2.69 4.38
N LEU A 74 -23.62 -2.49 4.32
CA LEU A 74 -22.86 -2.28 3.08
C LEU A 74 -22.02 -3.51 2.75
N ASP A 75 -21.85 -3.78 1.44
CA ASP A 75 -20.96 -4.83 0.96
C ASP A 75 -19.61 -4.23 0.57
N MET A 76 -18.55 -4.92 0.95
CA MET A 76 -17.18 -4.59 0.57
C MET A 76 -16.38 -5.88 0.39
N LYS A 77 -15.57 -5.95 -0.67
CA LYS A 77 -14.61 -7.04 -0.84
C LYS A 77 -13.57 -7.04 0.29
N PRO A 78 -12.90 -8.16 0.55
CA PRO A 78 -11.89 -8.27 1.60
C PRO A 78 -10.91 -7.09 1.60
N ARG A 79 -10.80 -6.41 2.74
CA ARG A 79 -9.85 -5.30 2.99
C ARG A 79 -9.50 -5.28 4.47
N THR A 80 -8.32 -5.81 4.80
CA THR A 80 -7.83 -5.88 6.17
C THR A 80 -6.52 -5.13 6.31
N VAL A 81 -6.48 -4.16 7.21
CA VAL A 81 -5.24 -3.47 7.60
C VAL A 81 -4.65 -4.17 8.81
N ILE A 82 -3.37 -4.50 8.71
CA ILE A 82 -2.57 -5.12 9.78
C ILE A 82 -1.61 -4.07 10.31
N LEU A 83 -1.70 -3.74 11.60
CA LEU A 83 -0.77 -2.86 12.30
C LEU A 83 0.31 -3.73 12.95
N PHE A 84 1.56 -3.47 12.59
CA PHE A 84 2.67 -4.31 13.04
C PHE A 84 3.93 -3.48 13.32
N GLY A 85 4.85 -3.99 14.13
CA GLY A 85 6.08 -3.25 14.40
C GLY A 85 6.92 -3.86 15.52
N ASN A 86 7.97 -3.15 15.88
CA ASN A 86 8.84 -3.55 16.97
C ASN A 86 8.90 -2.44 18.03
N PRO A 87 8.30 -2.63 19.23
CA PRO A 87 8.31 -1.62 20.30
C PRO A 87 9.72 -1.19 20.70
N LYS A 88 10.70 -2.09 20.66
CA LYS A 88 12.10 -1.76 20.99
C LYS A 88 12.71 -0.74 20.02
N ILE A 89 12.25 -0.74 18.76
CA ILE A 89 12.73 0.20 17.72
C ILE A 89 11.87 1.47 17.71
N GLY A 90 10.55 1.32 17.80
CA GLY A 90 9.60 2.44 17.65
C GLY A 90 9.51 3.37 18.86
N THR A 91 9.81 2.91 20.06
CA THR A 91 9.63 3.71 21.29
C THR A 91 10.55 4.94 21.33
N ALA A 92 11.83 4.79 21.08
CA ALA A 92 12.79 5.89 21.18
C ALA A 92 12.48 7.10 20.26
N PRO A 93 12.15 6.93 18.97
CA PRO A 93 11.73 8.07 18.14
C PRO A 93 10.40 8.68 18.61
N MET A 94 9.42 7.91 19.10
CA MET A 94 8.18 8.46 19.65
C MET A 94 8.39 9.24 20.95
N GLN A 95 9.38 8.87 21.76
CA GLN A 95 9.79 9.67 22.93
C GLN A 95 10.38 11.03 22.53
N LYS A 96 11.06 11.11 21.39
CA LYS A 96 11.61 12.36 20.85
C LYS A 96 10.55 13.23 20.21
N ALA A 97 9.58 12.63 19.52
CA ALA A 97 8.49 13.31 18.85
C ALA A 97 7.19 12.54 19.08
N ALA A 98 6.40 12.98 20.05
CA ALA A 98 5.17 12.30 20.45
C ALA A 98 4.16 12.16 19.29
N THR A 99 4.13 13.14 18.38
CA THR A 99 3.24 13.12 17.20
C THR A 99 3.53 11.98 16.23
N LEU A 100 4.75 11.39 16.24
CA LEU A 100 5.05 10.22 15.42
C LEU A 100 4.12 9.03 15.73
N ALA A 101 3.55 8.97 16.91
CA ALA A 101 2.62 7.90 17.31
C ALA A 101 1.33 7.85 16.45
N ILE A 102 0.99 8.92 15.70
CA ILE A 102 -0.16 8.89 14.78
C ILE A 102 0.12 8.09 13.50
N ASP A 103 1.39 8.02 13.10
CA ASP A 103 1.82 7.28 11.91
C ASP A 103 2.36 5.89 12.23
N ASN A 104 2.89 5.72 13.43
CA ASN A 104 3.30 4.42 13.96
C ASN A 104 2.12 3.67 14.60
N PRO A 105 2.12 2.34 14.54
CA PRO A 105 3.07 1.47 13.87
C PRO A 105 2.89 1.45 12.34
N PRO A 106 3.87 0.93 11.56
CA PRO A 106 3.70 0.61 10.14
C PRO A 106 2.45 -0.23 9.89
N LYS A 107 1.92 -0.15 8.68
CA LYS A 107 0.68 -0.81 8.26
C LYS A 107 0.90 -1.57 6.96
N ALA A 108 0.25 -2.73 6.86
CA ALA A 108 0.07 -3.45 5.61
C ALA A 108 -1.43 -3.65 5.38
N LEU A 109 -1.86 -3.53 4.13
CA LEU A 109 -3.23 -3.78 3.70
C LEU A 109 -3.25 -5.03 2.82
N VAL A 110 -4.02 -6.03 3.20
CA VAL A 110 -4.40 -7.14 2.32
C VAL A 110 -5.78 -6.87 1.78
N TRP A 111 -5.93 -6.92 0.45
CA TRP A 111 -7.18 -6.55 -0.21
C TRP A 111 -7.42 -7.36 -1.49
N GLU A 112 -8.69 -7.48 -1.88
CA GLU A 112 -9.13 -8.13 -3.10
C GLU A 112 -9.69 -7.09 -4.07
N ASP A 113 -9.28 -7.16 -5.34
CA ASP A 113 -9.79 -6.30 -6.40
C ASP A 113 -11.10 -6.84 -7.01
N ASP A 114 -11.62 -6.14 -8.02
CA ASP A 114 -12.89 -6.52 -8.66
C ASP A 114 -12.80 -7.83 -9.45
N ASP A 115 -11.62 -8.24 -9.86
CA ASP A 115 -11.36 -9.49 -10.57
C ASP A 115 -11.13 -10.68 -9.60
N GLY A 116 -11.19 -10.45 -8.27
CA GLY A 116 -10.95 -11.46 -7.25
C GLY A 116 -9.47 -11.73 -6.98
N LYS A 117 -8.57 -10.89 -7.52
CA LYS A 117 -7.14 -11.00 -7.27
C LYS A 117 -6.77 -10.37 -5.94
N VAL A 118 -5.94 -11.07 -5.16
CA VAL A 118 -5.48 -10.61 -3.86
C VAL A 118 -4.16 -9.86 -3.97
N TRP A 119 -4.06 -8.78 -3.23
CA TRP A 119 -2.92 -7.88 -3.18
C TRP A 119 -2.51 -7.60 -1.73
N LEU A 120 -1.22 -7.34 -1.54
CA LEU A 120 -0.66 -6.80 -0.30
C LEU A 120 0.01 -5.46 -0.61
N THR A 121 -0.42 -4.41 0.09
CA THR A 121 0.07 -3.03 -0.08
C THR A 121 0.61 -2.50 1.24
N TYR A 122 1.75 -1.79 1.20
CA TYR A 122 2.38 -1.17 2.36
C TYR A 122 3.13 0.10 1.97
N ASN A 123 3.44 0.95 2.95
CA ASN A 123 4.30 2.12 2.72
C ASN A 123 5.77 1.68 2.57
N SER A 124 6.46 2.20 1.55
CA SER A 124 7.88 1.94 1.34
C SER A 124 8.73 2.47 2.51
N GLY A 125 9.88 1.85 2.74
CA GLY A 125 10.85 2.35 3.71
C GLY A 125 11.32 3.77 3.39
N GLU A 126 11.44 4.11 2.12
CA GLU A 126 11.80 5.44 1.65
C GLU A 126 10.73 6.48 2.01
N TYR A 127 9.45 6.21 1.74
CA TYR A 127 8.37 7.09 2.15
C TYR A 127 8.35 7.33 3.66
N ILE A 128 8.51 6.27 4.45
CA ILE A 128 8.56 6.38 5.91
C ILE A 128 9.73 7.26 6.34
N GLY A 129 10.93 7.04 5.80
CA GLY A 129 12.13 7.77 6.19
C GLY A 129 12.20 9.21 5.68
N THR A 130 11.65 9.50 4.48
CA THR A 130 11.80 10.80 3.81
C THR A 130 10.55 11.69 3.88
N GLN A 131 9.38 11.12 4.18
CA GLN A 131 8.13 11.87 4.26
C GLN A 131 7.52 11.79 5.67
N VAL A 132 7.41 10.60 6.25
CA VAL A 132 6.75 10.42 7.56
C VAL A 132 7.63 10.99 8.68
N TYR A 133 8.87 10.55 8.82
CA TYR A 133 9.75 11.01 9.90
C TYR A 133 9.99 12.54 9.88
N PRO A 134 10.30 13.16 8.72
CA PRO A 134 10.54 14.61 8.66
C PRO A 134 9.35 15.46 9.06
N ARG A 135 8.10 15.05 8.78
CA ARG A 135 6.91 15.81 9.19
C ARG A 135 6.75 15.91 10.72
N HIS A 136 7.45 15.04 11.47
CA HIS A 136 7.51 15.07 12.94
C HIS A 136 8.81 15.69 13.47
N GLY A 137 9.61 16.34 12.60
CA GLY A 137 10.89 16.94 12.98
C GLY A 137 12.00 15.91 13.24
N LEU A 138 11.83 14.67 12.77
CA LEU A 138 12.82 13.60 12.92
C LEU A 138 13.53 13.34 11.59
N SER A 139 14.72 12.77 11.65
CA SER A 139 15.44 12.23 10.50
C SER A 139 15.74 10.74 10.71
N MET A 140 15.72 10.00 9.61
CA MET A 140 16.12 8.59 9.60
C MET A 140 17.39 8.47 8.75
N PRO A 141 18.49 7.88 9.26
CA PRO A 141 19.71 7.67 8.48
C PRO A 141 19.41 6.85 7.21
N PRO A 142 20.07 7.15 6.07
CA PRO A 142 19.80 6.47 4.79
C PRO A 142 19.91 4.94 4.87
N GLU A 143 20.85 4.45 5.66
CA GLU A 143 21.04 3.03 5.88
C GLU A 143 19.86 2.38 6.62
N VAL A 144 19.30 3.09 7.61
CA VAL A 144 18.11 2.63 8.33
C VAL A 144 16.90 2.61 7.41
N VAL A 145 16.74 3.62 6.55
CA VAL A 145 15.70 3.67 5.50
C VAL A 145 15.80 2.47 4.58
N LYS A 146 17.01 2.17 4.08
CA LYS A 146 17.27 1.02 3.20
C LYS A 146 16.95 -0.31 3.90
N ASN A 147 17.41 -0.48 5.13
CA ASN A 147 17.20 -1.72 5.89
C ASN A 147 15.71 -1.92 6.22
N LEU A 148 14.99 -0.85 6.54
CA LEU A 148 13.54 -0.89 6.72
C LEU A 148 12.83 -1.29 5.42
N GLY A 149 13.20 -0.69 4.29
CA GLY A 149 12.65 -1.03 2.98
C GLY A 149 12.86 -2.49 2.62
N GLN A 150 14.05 -3.04 2.86
CA GLN A 150 14.34 -4.45 2.62
C GLN A 150 13.51 -5.36 3.53
N LEU A 151 13.41 -5.05 4.82
CA LEU A 151 12.60 -5.81 5.76
C LEU A 151 11.12 -5.86 5.34
N LEU A 152 10.54 -4.71 4.97
CA LEU A 152 9.14 -4.63 4.52
C LEU A 152 8.91 -5.45 3.24
N THR A 153 9.88 -5.40 2.32
CA THR A 153 9.87 -6.21 1.09
C THR A 153 9.91 -7.71 1.40
N ASP A 154 10.80 -8.13 2.30
CA ASP A 154 10.94 -9.53 2.70
C ASP A 154 9.67 -10.07 3.38
N LEU A 155 9.03 -9.28 4.25
CA LEU A 155 7.76 -9.64 4.89
C LEU A 155 6.66 -9.84 3.85
N ALA A 156 6.55 -8.91 2.89
CA ALA A 156 5.55 -8.98 1.84
C ALA A 156 5.80 -10.19 0.90
N ASP A 157 7.05 -10.48 0.54
CA ASP A 157 7.40 -11.63 -0.29
C ASP A 157 7.08 -12.96 0.38
N GLN A 158 7.33 -13.09 1.68
CA GLN A 158 6.96 -14.29 2.45
C GLN A 158 5.44 -14.49 2.52
N ALA A 159 4.68 -13.42 2.51
CA ALA A 159 3.22 -13.47 2.58
C ALA A 159 2.56 -13.79 1.23
N THR A 160 3.17 -13.37 0.13
CA THR A 160 2.51 -13.36 -1.19
C THR A 160 2.96 -14.47 -2.15
N ARG A 161 4.06 -15.17 -1.85
CA ARG A 161 4.64 -16.24 -2.70
C ARG A 161 4.26 -17.64 -2.31
#